data_cbdc2910472452016f3278fa1218bc81
#
_entry.id   cbdc2910472452016f3278fa1218bc81
#
_cell.length_a   1.000
_cell.length_b   1.000
_cell.length_c   1.000
_cell.angle_alpha   90.00
_cell.angle_beta   90.00
_cell.angle_gamma   90.00
#
_symmetry.space_group_name_H-M   'P 1'
#
loop_
_entity.id
_entity.type
_entity.pdbx_description
1 polymer ?
#
loop_
_entity_poly.entity_id
_entity_poly.type
_entity_poly.pdbx_seq_one_letter_code
_entity_poly.pdbx_strand_id
1 'polypeptide(L)' 'MEEAKDLAVQVASEDPEAGLRAVAALRRLLERLEQIHVENARASGHSWQEIADELGVSKQAVHKKYAAKGRGR' A
#
# COMPACT_ATOMS: atom_id res chain seq x y z
N MET A 1 6.31 -14.45 -0.72
CA MET A 1 5.99 -14.09 0.65
C MET A 1 7.08 -14.36 1.66
N GLU A 2 8.17 -14.91 1.24
CA GLU A 2 9.32 -15.08 2.11
C GLU A 2 9.79 -13.74 2.66
N GLU A 3 9.80 -12.72 1.79
CA GLU A 3 10.23 -11.39 2.20
C GLU A 3 9.37 -10.84 3.32
N ALA A 4 8.05 -10.99 3.20
CA ALA A 4 7.14 -10.50 4.23
C ALA A 4 7.31 -11.26 5.53
N LYS A 5 7.58 -12.56 5.43
CA LYS A 5 7.81 -13.39 6.60
C LYS A 5 9.07 -12.95 7.35
N ASP A 6 10.14 -12.66 6.61
CA ASP A 6 11.38 -12.21 7.22
C ASP A 6 11.19 -10.85 7.90
N LEU A 7 10.44 -9.96 7.25
CA LEU A 7 10.17 -8.66 7.84
C LEU A 7 9.33 -8.77 9.11
N ALA A 8 8.39 -9.72 9.14
CA ALA A 8 7.58 -9.92 10.33
C ALA A 8 8.44 -10.37 11.50
N VAL A 9 9.43 -11.21 11.25
CA VAL A 9 10.35 -11.65 12.29
C VAL A 9 11.16 -10.46 12.81
N GLN A 10 11.60 -9.58 11.93
CA GLN A 10 12.37 -8.41 12.33
C GLN A 10 11.53 -7.45 13.15
N VAL A 11 10.25 -7.30 12.81
CA VAL A 11 9.36 -6.44 13.57
C VAL A 11 9.19 -6.95 14.99
N ALA A 12 9.23 -8.25 15.18
CA ALA A 12 9.12 -8.84 16.51
C ALA A 12 10.40 -8.72 17.33
N SER A 13 11.50 -8.25 16.71
CA SER A 13 12.76 -8.07 17.40
C SER A 13 12.67 -6.96 18.44
N GLU A 14 13.45 -7.10 19.52
CA GLU A 14 13.52 -6.07 20.55
C GLU A 14 14.49 -4.94 20.18
N ASP A 15 15.27 -5.11 19.10
CA ASP A 15 16.17 -4.07 18.64
C ASP A 15 15.37 -2.95 17.97
N PRO A 16 15.33 -1.74 18.56
CA PRO A 16 14.49 -0.66 18.01
C PRO A 16 14.86 -0.28 16.57
N GLU A 17 16.14 -0.27 16.25
CA GLU A 17 16.55 0.11 14.90
C GLU A 17 16.14 -0.93 13.89
N ALA A 18 16.34 -2.21 14.20
CA ALA A 18 15.93 -3.28 13.31
C ALA A 18 14.42 -3.27 13.11
N GLY A 19 13.69 -3.04 14.20
CA GLY A 19 12.24 -2.97 14.11
C GLY A 19 11.76 -1.84 13.22
N LEU A 20 12.36 -0.66 13.38
CA LEU A 20 11.96 0.49 12.58
C LEU A 20 12.29 0.31 11.10
N ARG A 21 13.46 -0.29 10.82
CA ARG A 21 13.82 -0.58 9.43
C ARG A 21 12.84 -1.57 8.80
N ALA A 22 12.43 -2.56 9.58
CA ALA A 22 11.46 -3.54 9.08
C ALA A 22 10.12 -2.89 8.80
N VAL A 23 9.67 -2.00 9.67
CA VAL A 23 8.43 -1.27 9.46
C VAL A 23 8.50 -0.45 8.17
N ALA A 24 9.63 0.24 7.96
CA ALA A 24 9.80 1.04 6.75
C ALA A 24 9.75 0.17 5.49
N ALA A 25 10.37 -1.00 5.55
CA ALA A 25 10.35 -1.92 4.41
C ALA A 25 8.95 -2.46 4.15
N LEU A 26 8.22 -2.79 5.20
CA LEU A 26 6.84 -3.26 5.06
C LEU A 26 5.94 -2.18 4.49
N ARG A 27 6.16 -0.93 4.91
CA ARG A 27 5.37 0.17 4.39
C ARG A 27 5.57 0.32 2.87
N ARG A 28 6.82 0.22 2.41
CA ARG A 28 7.10 0.32 0.98
C ARG A 28 6.47 -0.82 0.20
N LEU A 29 6.53 -2.03 0.77
CA LEU A 29 5.90 -3.18 0.14
C LEU A 29 4.39 -3.01 0.06
N LEU A 30 3.80 -2.55 1.15
CA LEU A 30 2.36 -2.34 1.20
C LEU A 30 1.92 -1.29 0.18
N GLU A 31 2.69 -0.20 0.05
CA GLU A 31 2.34 0.84 -0.92
C GLU A 31 2.41 0.32 -2.34
N ARG A 32 3.38 -0.52 -2.64
CA ARG A 32 3.48 -1.11 -3.97
C ARG A 32 2.28 -2.02 -4.26
N LEU A 33 1.92 -2.87 -3.30
CA LEU A 33 0.77 -3.75 -3.47
C LEU A 33 -0.51 -2.95 -3.62
N GLU A 34 -0.66 -1.91 -2.83
CA GLU A 34 -1.84 -1.05 -2.92
C GLU A 34 -1.96 -0.45 -4.31
N GLN A 35 -0.85 0.07 -4.84
CA GLN A 35 -0.85 0.67 -6.15
C GLN A 35 -1.28 -0.32 -7.23
N ILE A 36 -0.73 -1.53 -7.18
CA ILE A 36 -1.06 -2.56 -8.17
C ILE A 36 -2.55 -2.88 -8.12
N HIS A 37 -3.08 -3.05 -6.92
CA HIS A 37 -4.48 -3.44 -6.79
C HIS A 37 -5.42 -2.30 -7.10
N VAL A 38 -5.05 -1.06 -6.81
CA VAL A 38 -5.85 0.09 -7.20
C VAL A 38 -5.90 0.19 -8.73
N GLU A 39 -4.77 0.03 -9.39
CA GLU A 39 -4.73 0.08 -10.85
C GLU A 39 -5.58 -1.03 -11.46
N ASN A 40 -5.50 -2.23 -10.89
CA ASN A 40 -6.31 -3.34 -11.38
C ASN A 40 -7.81 -3.08 -11.19
N ALA A 41 -8.16 -2.51 -10.05
CA ALA A 41 -9.56 -2.21 -9.78
C ALA A 41 -10.10 -1.16 -10.76
N ARG A 42 -9.31 -0.13 -11.04
CA ARG A 42 -9.72 0.89 -12.01
C ARG A 42 -9.86 0.29 -13.39
N ALA A 43 -8.93 -0.56 -13.78
CA ALA A 43 -9.01 -1.23 -15.09
C ALA A 43 -10.24 -2.11 -15.18
N SER A 44 -10.71 -2.63 -14.06
CA SER A 44 -11.92 -3.45 -14.03
C SER A 44 -13.20 -2.64 -13.91
N GLY A 45 -13.11 -1.31 -13.87
CA GLY A 45 -14.27 -0.45 -13.86
C GLY A 45 -14.75 -0.01 -12.50
N HIS A 46 -13.99 -0.27 -11.45
CA HIS A 46 -14.37 0.18 -10.10
C HIS A 46 -14.23 1.70 -9.98
N SER A 47 -15.17 2.31 -9.29
CA SER A 47 -15.10 3.75 -9.02
C SER A 47 -14.11 4.04 -7.91
N TRP A 48 -13.69 5.30 -7.84
CA TRP A 48 -12.81 5.71 -6.73
C TRP A 48 -13.48 5.49 -5.38
N GLN A 49 -14.81 5.70 -5.31
CA GLN A 49 -15.53 5.48 -4.07
C GLN A 49 -15.50 4.02 -3.65
N GLU A 50 -15.69 3.13 -4.61
CA GLU A 50 -15.65 1.69 -4.31
C GLU A 50 -14.29 1.27 -3.82
N ILE A 51 -13.24 1.78 -4.45
CA ILE A 51 -11.87 1.47 -4.05
C ILE A 51 -11.60 2.00 -2.65
N ALA A 52 -12.02 3.24 -2.39
CA ALA A 52 -11.82 3.85 -1.08
C ALA A 52 -12.53 3.07 0.01
N ASP A 53 -13.74 2.62 -0.27
CA ASP A 53 -14.52 1.85 0.69
C ASP A 53 -13.78 0.56 1.07
N GLU A 54 -13.23 -0.13 0.07
CA GLU A 54 -12.49 -1.37 0.34
C GLU A 54 -11.21 -1.13 1.10
N LEU A 55 -10.54 -0.02 0.83
CA LEU A 55 -9.30 0.32 1.53
C LEU A 55 -9.53 0.94 2.91
N GLY A 56 -10.77 1.34 3.19
CA GLY A 56 -11.07 1.95 4.48
C GLY A 56 -10.56 3.37 4.60
N VAL A 57 -10.49 4.09 3.49
CA VAL A 57 -10.02 5.48 3.46
C VAL A 57 -11.04 6.34 2.73
N SER A 58 -10.81 7.66 2.71
CA SER A 58 -11.73 8.55 2.01
C SER A 58 -11.50 8.51 0.50
N LYS A 59 -12.56 8.82 -0.25
CA LYS A 59 -12.45 8.91 -1.70
C LYS A 59 -11.39 9.93 -2.10
N GLN A 60 -11.36 11.07 -1.41
CA GLN A 60 -10.40 12.12 -1.73
C GLN A 60 -8.97 11.67 -1.54
N ALA A 61 -8.71 10.89 -0.49
CA ALA A 61 -7.36 10.41 -0.23
C ALA A 61 -6.87 9.51 -1.36
N VAL A 62 -7.70 8.57 -1.77
CA VAL A 62 -7.34 7.63 -2.83
C VAL A 62 -7.24 8.34 -4.19
N HIS A 63 -8.18 9.23 -4.46
CA HIS A 63 -8.20 9.95 -5.72
C HIS A 63 -6.95 10.84 -5.84
N LYS A 64 -6.64 11.57 -4.77
CA LYS A 64 -5.48 12.44 -4.78
C LYS A 64 -4.19 11.65 -5.01
N LYS A 65 -4.10 10.49 -4.40
CA LYS A 65 -2.88 9.69 -4.46
C LYS A 65 -2.67 9.03 -5.81
N TYR A 66 -3.74 8.52 -6.42
CA TYR A 66 -3.61 7.66 -7.59
C TYR A 66 -4.07 8.28 -8.91
N ALA A 67 -5.03 9.19 -8.87
CA ALA A 67 -5.51 9.81 -10.12
C ALA A 67 -4.43 10.63 -10.77
N ALA A 68 -3.71 11.42 -9.98
CA ALA A 68 -2.64 12.26 -10.51
C ALA A 68 -1.52 11.41 -11.11
N LYS A 69 -1.20 10.30 -10.46
CA LYS A 69 -0.14 9.41 -10.96
C LYS A 69 -0.52 8.81 -12.31
N GLY A 70 -1.78 8.41 -12.45
CA GLY A 70 -2.23 7.84 -13.70
C GLY A 70 -2.14 8.82 -14.84
N ARG A 71 -2.30 10.10 -14.56
CA ARG A 71 -2.26 11.13 -15.57
C ARG A 71 -0.86 11.59 -15.91
N GLY A 72 0.05 11.42 -15.01
CA GLY A 72 1.39 11.94 -15.13
C GLY A 72 2.27 11.25 -16.14
N ARG A 73 1.70 10.32 -16.87
CA ARG A 73 2.50 9.54 -17.81
C ARG A 73 2.25 9.86 -19.23
#